data_7bf61a249d1e86852f0d0714cca62aec
#
_entry.id   7bf61a249d1e86852f0d0714cca62aec
#
_cell.length_a   1.000
_cell.length_b   1.000
_cell.length_c   1.000
_cell.angle_alpha   90.00
_cell.angle_beta   90.00
_cell.angle_gamma   90.00
#
_symmetry.space_group_name_H-M   'P 1'
#
loop_
_entity.id
_entity.type
_entity.pdbx_description
1 polymer ?
#
loop_
_entity_poly.entity_id
_entity_poly.type
_entity_poly.pdbx_seq_one_letter_code
_entity_poly.pdbx_strand_id
1 'polypeptide(L)'
;LSAAVIILYGLFFAPPSPDPKQVNNNDQNKNNLQLNEAPKIEQNIENNKISRSEAINKVERILFENENIKGSISLEGSLIDDLIFKKYTKTLDSDENVVLLNPKESENGYYIETGWAINNKDIEVPNSNTKWEVIGNKLLTPNTPIKLVWNNEQNITFEKEISIDDKFLFTVNQKITNNTQNTYNFYPYGQIIRNLAPDVTDFYILHEGLLGVFDDNLVEEDYDDIKDKKYSVNANKGWMGITDKYWITSLIPESNKSFRSDFDYKNKFKANFIETDATEVRANESKTNQVKVIIAAKE
;
A
#
# COMPACT_ATOMS: atom_id res chain seq x y z
N LEU A 1 -35.44 -41.54 -1.38
CA LEU A 1 -36.50 -40.53 -1.67
C LEU A 1 -35.99 -39.09 -1.54
N SER A 2 -34.96 -38.76 -0.74
CA SER A 2 -34.48 -37.37 -0.53
C SER A 2 -33.67 -36.81 -1.70
N ALA A 3 -32.84 -37.59 -2.37
CA ALA A 3 -32.00 -37.12 -3.50
C ALA A 3 -32.83 -36.70 -4.71
N ALA A 4 -33.90 -37.40 -5.04
CA ALA A 4 -34.76 -37.07 -6.17
C ALA A 4 -35.54 -35.73 -5.97
N VAL A 5 -35.89 -35.42 -4.68
CA VAL A 5 -36.59 -34.18 -4.36
C VAL A 5 -35.65 -32.99 -4.48
N ILE A 6 -34.37 -33.11 -4.13
CA ILE A 6 -33.37 -32.06 -4.23
C ILE A 6 -33.07 -31.78 -5.70
N ILE A 7 -32.98 -32.79 -6.56
CA ILE A 7 -32.75 -32.63 -8.00
C ILE A 7 -33.96 -31.95 -8.65
N LEU A 8 -35.17 -32.34 -8.30
CA LEU A 8 -36.41 -31.73 -8.83
C LEU A 8 -36.55 -30.26 -8.37
N TYR A 9 -36.19 -29.94 -7.13
CA TYR A 9 -36.19 -28.57 -6.63
C TYR A 9 -35.19 -27.69 -7.38
N GLY A 10 -33.97 -28.21 -7.64
CA GLY A 10 -32.95 -27.48 -8.42
C GLY A 10 -33.35 -27.23 -9.88
N LEU A 11 -34.18 -28.09 -10.50
CA LEU A 11 -34.64 -27.92 -11.86
C LEU A 11 -35.80 -26.93 -12.03
N PHE A 12 -36.65 -26.79 -11.01
CA PHE A 12 -37.87 -25.98 -11.13
C PHE A 12 -37.88 -24.69 -10.31
N PHE A 13 -37.04 -24.57 -9.29
CA PHE A 13 -37.02 -23.44 -8.35
C PHE A 13 -35.66 -22.75 -8.19
N ALA A 14 -34.59 -23.19 -8.88
CA ALA A 14 -33.35 -22.46 -8.88
C ALA A 14 -33.58 -21.09 -9.58
N PRO A 15 -33.18 -19.97 -8.96
CA PRO A 15 -33.20 -18.69 -9.64
C PRO A 15 -32.30 -18.75 -10.87
N PRO A 16 -32.66 -18.09 -11.98
CA PRO A 16 -31.80 -18.07 -13.17
C PRO A 16 -30.45 -17.49 -12.80
N SER A 17 -29.38 -18.18 -13.24
CA SER A 17 -28.03 -17.64 -13.13
C SER A 17 -27.99 -16.26 -13.76
N PRO A 18 -27.35 -15.25 -13.13
CA PRO A 18 -27.22 -13.95 -13.76
C PRO A 18 -26.43 -14.12 -15.07
N ASP A 19 -27.02 -13.69 -16.17
CA ASP A 19 -26.37 -13.67 -17.48
C ASP A 19 -25.09 -12.85 -17.38
N PRO A 20 -23.95 -13.34 -17.88
CA PRO A 20 -22.76 -12.53 -18.01
C PRO A 20 -23.08 -11.39 -18.98
N LYS A 21 -23.19 -10.17 -18.46
CA LYS A 21 -23.33 -8.97 -19.28
C LYS A 21 -22.14 -8.94 -20.24
N GLN A 22 -22.43 -9.23 -21.52
CA GLN A 22 -21.49 -8.94 -22.59
C GLN A 22 -21.29 -7.42 -22.61
N VAL A 23 -20.10 -7.00 -22.23
CA VAL A 23 -19.65 -5.64 -22.48
C VAL A 23 -19.49 -5.49 -23.98
N ASN A 24 -20.42 -4.80 -24.62
CA ASN A 24 -20.30 -4.39 -26.01
C ASN A 24 -19.07 -3.48 -26.17
N ASN A 25 -18.03 -4.03 -26.75
CA ASN A 25 -16.92 -3.27 -27.32
C ASN A 25 -17.40 -2.59 -28.61
N ASN A 26 -17.95 -1.39 -28.51
CA ASN A 26 -18.05 -0.45 -29.61
C ASN A 26 -17.99 0.97 -29.07
N ASP A 27 -16.76 1.44 -28.84
CA ASP A 27 -16.39 2.83 -28.99
C ASP A 27 -14.89 2.87 -29.35
N GLN A 28 -14.64 2.74 -30.65
CA GLN A 28 -13.37 3.12 -31.25
C GLN A 28 -13.27 4.66 -31.25
N ASN A 29 -12.21 5.16 -30.67
CA ASN A 29 -11.71 6.53 -30.64
C ASN A 29 -11.90 7.29 -29.32
N LYS A 30 -11.21 6.86 -28.29
CA LYS A 30 -10.63 7.76 -27.29
C LYS A 30 -9.20 7.32 -27.02
N ASN A 31 -8.29 8.24 -27.17
CA ASN A 31 -6.85 8.13 -26.95
C ASN A 31 -6.57 7.10 -25.83
N ASN A 32 -5.77 6.08 -26.15
CA ASN A 32 -5.16 5.16 -25.18
C ASN A 32 -4.24 5.97 -24.25
N LEU A 33 -4.82 6.65 -23.28
CA LEU A 33 -4.14 7.00 -22.06
C LEU A 33 -3.86 5.66 -21.38
N GLN A 34 -2.62 5.16 -21.52
CA GLN A 34 -2.12 4.10 -20.64
C GLN A 34 -2.33 4.63 -19.23
N LEU A 35 -3.36 4.14 -18.55
CA LEU A 35 -3.58 4.40 -17.14
C LEU A 35 -2.28 4.03 -16.41
N ASN A 36 -1.71 5.01 -15.72
CA ASN A 36 -0.51 4.79 -14.95
C ASN A 36 -0.71 3.61 -14.02
N GLU A 37 0.24 2.72 -14.02
CA GLU A 37 0.34 1.71 -12.97
C GLU A 37 1.17 2.31 -11.84
N ALA A 38 0.84 1.98 -10.59
CA ALA A 38 1.75 2.21 -9.48
C ALA A 38 3.11 1.59 -9.81
N PRO A 39 4.24 2.14 -9.32
CA PRO A 39 5.56 1.67 -9.70
C PRO A 39 5.67 0.16 -9.60
N LYS A 40 6.18 -0.47 -10.68
CA LYS A 40 6.43 -1.91 -10.71
C LYS A 40 7.60 -2.20 -9.78
N ILE A 41 7.48 -3.28 -9.01
CA ILE A 41 8.61 -3.79 -8.23
C ILE A 41 9.68 -4.21 -9.23
N GLU A 42 10.87 -3.59 -9.17
CA GLU A 42 11.99 -4.01 -10.03
C GLU A 42 12.38 -5.45 -9.73
N GLN A 43 12.35 -6.31 -10.75
CA GLN A 43 12.56 -7.75 -10.62
C GLN A 43 14.04 -8.18 -10.50
N ASN A 44 14.98 -7.25 -10.38
CA ASN A 44 16.41 -7.55 -10.34
C ASN A 44 16.99 -7.44 -8.93
N ILE A 45 16.56 -8.32 -8.03
CA ILE A 45 17.36 -8.59 -6.83
C ILE A 45 17.62 -10.10 -6.81
N GLU A 46 18.84 -10.48 -7.15
CA GLU A 46 19.40 -11.77 -6.75
C GLU A 46 19.13 -11.96 -5.26
N ASN A 47 18.52 -13.11 -4.93
CA ASN A 47 17.96 -13.45 -3.62
C ASN A 47 19.03 -13.61 -2.52
N ASN A 48 19.77 -12.59 -2.18
CA ASN A 48 20.45 -12.51 -0.90
C ASN A 48 19.50 -11.93 0.15
N LYS A 49 18.49 -12.72 0.51
CA LYS A 49 17.62 -12.41 1.64
C LYS A 49 18.48 -12.34 2.89
N ILE A 50 18.45 -11.20 3.56
CA ILE A 50 19.22 -10.94 4.77
C ILE A 50 18.32 -10.93 5.99
N SER A 51 18.89 -11.05 7.17
CA SER A 51 18.14 -10.94 8.42
C SER A 51 17.56 -9.53 8.57
N ARG A 52 16.44 -9.40 9.33
CA ARG A 52 15.84 -8.10 9.64
C ARG A 52 16.87 -7.13 10.25
N SER A 53 17.68 -7.60 11.18
CA SER A 53 18.69 -6.76 11.86
C SER A 53 19.77 -6.25 10.88
N GLU A 54 20.20 -7.07 9.95
CA GLU A 54 21.14 -6.64 8.91
C GLU A 54 20.52 -5.62 7.98
N ALA A 55 19.26 -5.84 7.56
CA ALA A 55 18.54 -4.91 6.70
C ALA A 55 18.34 -3.53 7.34
N ILE A 56 17.95 -3.50 8.62
CA ILE A 56 17.80 -2.25 9.40
C ILE A 56 19.12 -1.47 9.46
N ASN A 57 20.25 -2.15 9.62
CA ASN A 57 21.54 -1.50 9.77
C ASN A 57 22.17 -1.04 8.45
N LYS A 58 21.62 -1.43 7.29
CA LYS A 58 22.18 -1.07 5.97
C LYS A 58 21.90 0.37 5.54
N VAL A 59 20.80 0.97 6.01
CA VAL A 59 20.32 2.28 5.57
C VAL A 59 20.07 3.19 6.76
N GLU A 60 20.21 4.50 6.53
CA GLU A 60 19.81 5.49 7.53
C GLU A 60 18.30 5.44 7.76
N ARG A 61 17.90 5.62 9.04
CA ARG A 61 16.51 5.48 9.45
C ARG A 61 16.12 6.57 10.44
N ILE A 62 14.82 6.86 10.48
CA ILE A 62 14.21 7.67 11.52
C ILE A 62 13.42 6.76 12.43
N LEU A 63 13.67 6.84 13.73
CA LEU A 63 12.90 6.10 14.72
C LEU A 63 11.53 6.75 14.92
N PHE A 64 10.54 5.91 15.20
CA PHE A 64 9.23 6.36 15.68
C PHE A 64 8.79 5.57 16.91
N GLU A 65 8.01 6.25 17.76
CA GLU A 65 7.44 5.61 18.95
C GLU A 65 6.22 6.37 19.45
N ASN A 66 5.21 5.60 19.88
CA ASN A 66 4.10 6.05 20.71
C ASN A 66 3.82 5.02 21.82
N GLU A 67 2.65 5.07 22.46
CA GLU A 67 2.29 4.13 23.54
C GLU A 67 2.11 2.68 23.06
N ASN A 68 1.77 2.46 21.80
CA ASN A 68 1.35 1.16 21.26
C ASN A 68 2.37 0.52 20.34
N ILE A 69 3.11 1.33 19.59
CA ILE A 69 4.03 0.89 18.55
C ILE A 69 5.38 1.60 18.65
N LYS A 70 6.42 0.92 18.18
CA LYS A 70 7.74 1.47 17.93
C LYS A 70 8.34 0.87 16.66
N GLY A 71 9.28 1.55 16.06
CA GLY A 71 9.94 1.08 14.85
C GLY A 71 10.78 2.15 14.18
N SER A 72 10.94 2.03 12.88
CA SER A 72 11.70 3.01 12.11
C SER A 72 11.24 3.11 10.66
N ILE A 73 11.50 4.26 10.06
CA ILE A 73 11.26 4.57 8.65
C ILE A 73 12.60 4.59 7.94
N SER A 74 12.73 3.85 6.85
CA SER A 74 13.91 3.88 6.00
C SER A 74 14.02 5.23 5.27
N LEU A 75 15.19 5.85 5.27
CA LEU A 75 15.46 7.02 4.43
C LEU A 75 15.69 6.67 2.96
N GLU A 76 15.94 5.40 2.65
CA GLU A 76 15.90 4.89 1.29
C GLU A 76 14.47 4.49 0.94
N GLY A 77 13.87 5.16 -0.04
CA GLY A 77 12.48 5.00 -0.45
C GLY A 77 11.45 5.66 0.47
N SER A 78 11.86 6.17 1.63
CA SER A 78 10.94 6.68 2.67
C SER A 78 9.89 5.61 3.07
N LEU A 79 10.34 4.36 3.25
CA LEU A 79 9.49 3.20 3.52
C LEU A 79 9.15 3.10 5.01
N ILE A 80 7.87 2.84 5.31
CA ILE A 80 7.47 2.38 6.65
C ILE A 80 7.61 0.85 6.62
N ASP A 81 8.75 0.33 7.09
CA ASP A 81 9.17 -1.06 6.89
C ASP A 81 9.73 -1.74 8.14
N ASP A 82 9.53 -1.14 9.31
CA ASP A 82 9.96 -1.68 10.58
C ASP A 82 8.97 -1.24 11.67
N LEU A 83 8.11 -2.16 12.14
CA LEU A 83 7.13 -1.86 13.16
C LEU A 83 6.97 -3.03 14.13
N ILE A 84 7.02 -2.70 15.40
CA ILE A 84 6.88 -3.61 16.54
C ILE A 84 5.72 -3.12 17.41
N PHE A 85 4.82 -4.03 17.77
CA PHE A 85 3.78 -3.77 18.76
C PHE A 85 4.33 -3.89 20.17
N LYS A 86 4.18 -2.85 20.99
CA LYS A 86 4.72 -2.82 22.37
C LYS A 86 3.92 -3.65 23.38
N LYS A 87 2.63 -3.87 23.10
CA LYS A 87 1.68 -4.50 24.02
C LYS A 87 1.33 -5.94 23.64
N TYR A 88 1.87 -6.46 22.54
CA TYR A 88 1.57 -7.81 22.06
C TYR A 88 2.85 -8.63 21.93
N THR A 89 2.83 -9.83 22.49
CA THR A 89 3.93 -10.80 22.43
C THR A 89 3.64 -11.90 21.41
N LYS A 90 4.69 -12.54 20.90
CA LYS A 90 4.58 -13.59 19.86
C LYS A 90 3.75 -14.79 20.35
N THR A 91 3.92 -15.15 21.63
CA THR A 91 3.14 -16.19 22.31
C THR A 91 2.82 -15.72 23.74
N LEU A 92 1.88 -16.38 24.40
CA LEU A 92 1.47 -16.03 25.78
C LEU A 92 2.63 -16.10 26.80
N ASP A 93 3.60 -16.98 26.55
CA ASP A 93 4.74 -17.22 27.46
C ASP A 93 6.04 -16.55 26.94
N SER A 94 5.96 -15.68 25.95
CA SER A 94 7.13 -15.02 25.35
C SER A 94 7.24 -13.57 25.80
N ASP A 95 8.46 -13.11 26.09
CA ASP A 95 8.78 -11.70 26.29
C ASP A 95 9.05 -10.96 24.96
N GLU A 96 9.07 -11.70 23.82
CA GLU A 96 9.33 -11.11 22.52
C GLU A 96 8.08 -10.47 21.94
N ASN A 97 8.17 -9.17 21.64
CA ASN A 97 7.11 -8.44 20.98
C ASN A 97 6.86 -8.90 19.53
N VAL A 98 5.61 -8.77 19.09
CA VAL A 98 5.25 -8.99 17.69
C VAL A 98 5.88 -7.94 16.80
N VAL A 99 6.64 -8.41 15.79
CA VAL A 99 7.15 -7.61 14.68
C VAL A 99 6.21 -7.81 13.51
N LEU A 100 5.55 -6.76 13.05
CA LEU A 100 4.64 -6.85 11.90
C LEU A 100 5.34 -6.45 10.60
N LEU A 101 5.93 -5.25 10.55
CA LEU A 101 6.62 -4.81 9.35
C LEU A 101 8.10 -5.18 9.40
N ASN A 102 8.63 -5.52 8.23
CA ASN A 102 10.01 -5.91 8.03
C ASN A 102 10.57 -5.26 6.76
N PRO A 103 11.88 -4.86 6.74
CA PRO A 103 12.51 -4.25 5.59
C PRO A 103 12.37 -5.05 4.29
N LYS A 104 12.33 -4.33 3.17
CA LYS A 104 12.12 -4.91 1.81
C LYS A 104 13.12 -6.01 1.45
N GLU A 105 14.35 -5.95 1.97
CA GLU A 105 15.44 -6.90 1.72
C GLU A 105 15.39 -8.13 2.62
N SER A 106 14.58 -8.09 3.69
CA SER A 106 14.47 -9.24 4.58
C SER A 106 13.61 -10.34 3.96
N GLU A 107 13.80 -11.59 4.41
CA GLU A 107 13.03 -12.73 3.93
C GLU A 107 11.53 -12.49 4.07
N ASN A 108 11.12 -12.01 5.22
CA ASN A 108 9.72 -11.70 5.54
C ASN A 108 9.40 -10.21 5.28
N GLY A 109 9.99 -9.61 4.23
CA GLY A 109 9.75 -8.21 3.90
C GLY A 109 8.25 -7.90 3.85
N TYR A 110 7.85 -6.90 4.63
CA TYR A 110 6.47 -6.42 4.70
C TYR A 110 6.53 -4.92 4.99
N TYR A 111 6.20 -4.11 3.99
CA TYR A 111 6.47 -2.68 4.03
C TYR A 111 5.46 -1.88 3.22
N ILE A 112 5.45 -0.58 3.48
CA ILE A 112 4.54 0.38 2.87
C ILE A 112 5.36 1.45 2.15
N GLU A 113 4.96 1.75 0.94
CA GLU A 113 5.48 2.82 0.11
C GLU A 113 4.36 3.75 -0.32
N THR A 114 4.62 5.05 -0.30
CA THR A 114 3.74 6.09 -0.87
C THR A 114 4.55 6.99 -1.77
N GLY A 115 3.93 7.61 -2.76
CA GLY A 115 4.68 8.47 -3.67
C GLY A 115 3.84 9.08 -4.77
N TRP A 116 4.55 9.55 -5.78
CA TRP A 116 4.00 10.15 -6.96
C TRP A 116 4.48 9.40 -8.20
N ALA A 117 3.57 9.01 -9.06
CA ALA A 117 3.88 8.50 -10.39
C ALA A 117 3.73 9.61 -11.43
N ILE A 118 4.40 9.46 -12.57
CA ILE A 118 4.31 10.37 -13.71
C ILE A 118 4.35 9.58 -15.02
N ASN A 119 3.60 10.04 -16.02
CA ASN A 119 3.63 9.44 -17.36
C ASN A 119 4.83 9.88 -18.19
N ASN A 120 5.36 11.07 -17.90
CA ASN A 120 6.51 11.61 -18.60
C ASN A 120 7.80 10.92 -18.10
N LYS A 121 8.38 10.06 -18.92
CA LYS A 121 9.59 9.30 -18.59
C LYS A 121 10.86 10.17 -18.50
N ASP A 122 10.81 11.41 -18.99
CA ASP A 122 11.93 12.33 -18.93
C ASP A 122 12.04 13.04 -17.57
N ILE A 123 11.02 12.89 -16.71
CA ILE A 123 10.99 13.47 -15.37
C ILE A 123 11.20 12.37 -14.33
N GLU A 124 12.25 12.54 -13.55
CA GLU A 124 12.55 11.63 -12.45
C GLU A 124 11.66 11.92 -11.24
N VAL A 125 11.04 10.87 -10.70
CA VAL A 125 10.26 10.89 -9.47
C VAL A 125 10.86 9.95 -8.43
N PRO A 126 10.65 10.19 -7.11
CA PRO A 126 11.18 9.31 -6.08
C PRO A 126 10.65 7.88 -6.23
N ASN A 127 11.51 6.91 -5.96
CA ASN A 127 11.20 5.49 -5.95
C ASN A 127 11.73 4.81 -4.68
N SER A 128 11.59 3.49 -4.57
CA SER A 128 11.99 2.70 -3.40
C SER A 128 13.50 2.70 -3.09
N ASN A 129 14.34 3.27 -3.97
CA ASN A 129 15.80 3.39 -3.78
C ASN A 129 16.25 4.85 -3.63
N THR A 130 15.33 5.80 -3.72
CA THR A 130 15.64 7.22 -3.55
C THR A 130 16.07 7.52 -2.12
N LYS A 131 17.20 8.18 -1.95
CA LYS A 131 17.70 8.61 -0.63
C LYS A 131 17.08 9.96 -0.28
N TRP A 132 16.29 9.97 0.79
CA TRP A 132 15.62 11.15 1.31
C TRP A 132 16.46 11.84 2.38
N GLU A 133 16.43 13.15 2.41
CA GLU A 133 17.04 13.97 3.45
C GLU A 133 16.02 14.32 4.53
N VAL A 134 16.46 14.32 5.79
CA VAL A 134 15.62 14.69 6.94
C VAL A 134 15.79 16.16 7.24
N ILE A 135 14.68 16.89 7.35
CA ILE A 135 14.67 18.28 7.77
C ILE A 135 14.03 18.40 9.16
N GLY A 136 14.80 18.88 10.11
CA GLY A 136 14.31 19.13 11.49
C GLY A 136 14.37 17.88 12.37
N ASN A 137 13.23 17.42 12.88
CA ASN A 137 13.15 16.33 13.85
C ASN A 137 13.62 14.99 13.27
N LYS A 138 14.40 14.24 14.07
CA LYS A 138 14.89 12.88 13.72
C LYS A 138 14.22 11.77 14.54
N LEU A 139 13.17 12.11 15.30
CA LEU A 139 12.35 11.16 16.05
C LEU A 139 10.88 11.51 15.80
N LEU A 140 10.12 10.56 15.28
CA LEU A 140 8.69 10.71 15.05
C LEU A 140 7.91 10.25 16.30
N THR A 141 7.15 11.17 16.88
CA THR A 141 6.22 10.89 17.99
C THR A 141 4.88 11.57 17.71
N PRO A 142 3.82 11.33 18.48
CA PRO A 142 2.55 12.02 18.28
C PRO A 142 2.64 13.56 18.30
N ASN A 143 3.66 14.10 18.96
CA ASN A 143 3.87 15.56 19.08
C ASN A 143 4.98 16.10 18.17
N THR A 144 5.72 15.23 17.48
CA THR A 144 6.88 15.62 16.66
C THR A 144 6.82 14.95 15.30
N PRO A 145 6.11 15.51 14.32
CA PRO A 145 6.15 15.02 12.94
C PRO A 145 7.55 15.16 12.35
N ILE A 146 7.85 14.34 11.35
CA ILE A 146 9.12 14.39 10.61
C ILE A 146 8.88 14.92 9.21
N LYS A 147 9.89 15.59 8.66
CA LYS A 147 9.87 16.07 7.28
C LYS A 147 11.03 15.49 6.49
N LEU A 148 10.71 14.87 5.36
CA LEU A 148 11.65 14.33 4.38
C LEU A 148 11.59 15.16 3.11
N VAL A 149 12.75 15.39 2.48
CA VAL A 149 12.87 16.15 1.23
C VAL A 149 13.76 15.40 0.26
N TRP A 150 13.40 15.42 -0.99
CA TRP A 150 14.23 15.01 -2.11
C TRP A 150 14.04 15.96 -3.30
N ASN A 151 15.16 16.38 -3.90
CA ASN A 151 15.16 17.22 -5.08
C ASN A 151 15.69 16.40 -6.24
N ASN A 152 14.97 16.35 -7.36
CA ASN A 152 15.53 15.83 -8.58
C ASN A 152 16.44 16.89 -9.25
N GLU A 153 17.32 16.48 -10.16
CA GLU A 153 18.19 17.40 -10.87
C GLU A 153 17.46 18.30 -11.88
N GLN A 154 16.13 18.15 -11.97
CA GLN A 154 15.25 18.83 -12.94
C GLN A 154 14.41 19.94 -12.32
N ASN A 155 14.83 20.47 -11.16
CA ASN A 155 14.16 21.54 -10.42
C ASN A 155 12.74 21.19 -9.94
N ILE A 156 12.49 19.94 -9.59
CA ILE A 156 11.26 19.51 -8.91
C ILE A 156 11.62 19.00 -7.52
N THR A 157 10.97 19.54 -6.52
CA THR A 157 11.18 19.16 -5.12
C THR A 157 10.00 18.32 -4.63
N PHE A 158 10.31 17.21 -4.02
CA PHE A 158 9.35 16.31 -3.36
C PHE A 158 9.56 16.36 -1.85
N GLU A 159 8.48 16.55 -1.12
CA GLU A 159 8.48 16.61 0.33
C GLU A 159 7.48 15.59 0.89
N LYS A 160 7.82 14.97 2.00
CA LYS A 160 6.87 14.16 2.81
C LYS A 160 6.92 14.65 4.25
N GLU A 161 5.77 14.97 4.79
CA GLU A 161 5.59 15.16 6.22
C GLU A 161 4.83 13.96 6.77
N ILE A 162 5.43 13.26 7.73
CA ILE A 162 4.86 12.06 8.34
C ILE A 162 4.58 12.34 9.80
N SER A 163 3.35 12.09 10.21
CA SER A 163 2.91 12.14 11.61
C SER A 163 2.29 10.81 12.03
N ILE A 164 2.31 10.52 13.33
CA ILE A 164 1.61 9.40 13.96
C ILE A 164 0.67 9.93 15.04
N ASP A 165 -0.45 9.22 15.27
CA ASP A 165 -1.31 9.47 16.42
C ASP A 165 -0.84 8.66 17.66
N ASP A 166 -1.61 8.73 18.73
CA ASP A 166 -1.34 7.96 19.96
C ASP A 166 -1.68 6.47 19.84
N LYS A 167 -2.28 6.04 18.71
CA LYS A 167 -2.72 4.66 18.46
C LYS A 167 -1.91 4.01 17.34
N PHE A 168 -2.48 3.99 16.13
CA PHE A 168 -2.01 3.15 15.02
C PHE A 168 -2.05 3.85 13.66
N LEU A 169 -2.41 5.12 13.62
CA LEU A 169 -2.57 5.89 12.39
C LEU A 169 -1.31 6.70 12.07
N PHE A 170 -0.76 6.46 10.87
CA PHE A 170 0.19 7.37 10.23
C PHE A 170 -0.54 8.24 9.21
N THR A 171 -0.21 9.52 9.18
CA THR A 171 -0.64 10.43 8.13
C THR A 171 0.58 10.89 7.35
N VAL A 172 0.56 10.66 6.04
CA VAL A 172 1.63 11.03 5.11
C VAL A 172 1.11 12.15 4.21
N ASN A 173 1.55 13.37 4.46
CA ASN A 173 1.30 14.52 3.59
C ASN A 173 2.45 14.61 2.58
N GLN A 174 2.14 14.46 1.31
CA GLN A 174 3.10 14.51 0.21
C GLN A 174 2.94 15.84 -0.54
N LYS A 175 4.04 16.51 -0.82
CA LYS A 175 4.03 17.78 -1.56
C LYS A 175 5.02 17.71 -2.72
N ILE A 176 4.60 18.24 -3.87
CA ILE A 176 5.47 18.52 -5.01
C ILE A 176 5.56 20.02 -5.17
N THR A 177 6.77 20.53 -5.42
CA THR A 177 7.02 21.89 -5.84
C THR A 177 7.72 21.87 -7.20
N ASN A 178 7.08 22.41 -8.20
CA ASN A 178 7.59 22.48 -9.55
C ASN A 178 8.23 23.86 -9.80
N ASN A 179 9.55 23.94 -9.74
CA ASN A 179 10.32 25.18 -10.00
C ASN A 179 10.74 25.31 -11.47
N THR A 180 10.14 24.52 -12.38
CA THR A 180 10.40 24.63 -13.83
C THR A 180 9.43 25.58 -14.51
N GLN A 181 9.61 25.78 -15.82
CA GLN A 181 8.70 26.58 -16.65
C GLN A 181 7.60 25.74 -17.31
N ASN A 182 7.58 24.41 -17.10
CA ASN A 182 6.64 23.49 -17.72
C ASN A 182 5.56 23.05 -16.73
N THR A 183 4.43 22.56 -17.25
CA THR A 183 3.37 21.93 -16.46
C THR A 183 3.53 20.41 -16.53
N TYR A 184 3.37 19.73 -15.39
CA TYR A 184 3.43 18.28 -15.30
C TYR A 184 2.21 17.70 -14.60
N ASN A 185 1.85 16.46 -14.96
CA ASN A 185 0.75 15.72 -14.40
C ASN A 185 1.28 14.55 -13.56
N PHE A 186 1.04 14.60 -12.25
CA PHE A 186 1.45 13.59 -11.31
C PHE A 186 0.24 12.80 -10.79
N TYR A 187 0.49 11.57 -10.34
CA TYR A 187 -0.53 10.66 -9.82
C TYR A 187 -0.08 10.10 -8.47
N PRO A 188 -0.75 10.52 -7.38
CA PRO A 188 -0.47 9.95 -6.06
C PRO A 188 -0.72 8.44 -6.05
N TYR A 189 0.14 7.70 -5.38
CA TYR A 189 -0.04 6.28 -5.15
C TYR A 189 0.36 5.86 -3.73
N GLY A 190 -0.12 4.70 -3.33
CA GLY A 190 0.35 3.97 -2.16
C GLY A 190 0.30 2.47 -2.42
N GLN A 191 1.25 1.74 -1.83
CA GLN A 191 1.30 0.29 -1.94
C GLN A 191 1.79 -0.37 -0.65
N ILE A 192 1.15 -1.48 -0.30
CA ILE A 192 1.56 -2.40 0.74
C ILE A 192 2.13 -3.62 0.04
N ILE A 193 3.36 -3.97 0.37
CA ILE A 193 4.08 -5.07 -0.28
C ILE A 193 4.48 -6.08 0.79
N ARG A 194 4.21 -7.36 0.54
CA ARG A 194 4.55 -8.47 1.42
C ARG A 194 5.20 -9.60 0.65
N ASN A 195 6.36 -10.05 1.10
CA ASN A 195 7.13 -11.10 0.41
C ASN A 195 6.47 -12.47 0.53
N LEU A 196 5.98 -12.84 1.71
CA LEU A 196 5.44 -14.16 2.02
C LEU A 196 4.07 -14.05 2.70
N ALA A 197 3.16 -14.96 2.38
CA ALA A 197 1.96 -15.17 3.20
C ALA A 197 2.37 -15.65 4.61
N PRO A 198 1.56 -15.39 5.65
CA PRO A 198 1.82 -15.95 6.98
C PRO A 198 1.68 -17.48 6.96
N ASP A 199 2.37 -18.15 7.90
CA ASP A 199 2.15 -19.56 8.13
C ASP A 199 0.76 -19.77 8.73
N VAL A 200 -0.11 -20.46 8.01
CA VAL A 200 -1.48 -20.75 8.46
C VAL A 200 -1.42 -21.95 9.41
N THR A 201 -1.71 -21.72 10.69
CA THR A 201 -1.66 -22.78 11.71
C THR A 201 -3.02 -23.20 12.27
N ASP A 202 -4.12 -22.50 11.93
CA ASP A 202 -5.42 -22.71 12.59
C ASP A 202 -6.62 -22.79 11.64
N PHE A 203 -7.61 -23.64 12.01
CA PHE A 203 -8.81 -23.94 11.24
C PHE A 203 -9.95 -22.89 11.32
N TYR A 204 -9.81 -21.84 12.12
CA TYR A 204 -10.86 -20.83 12.32
C TYR A 204 -10.33 -19.42 12.15
N ILE A 205 -10.02 -19.05 10.88
CA ILE A 205 -9.67 -17.69 10.51
C ILE A 205 -10.81 -17.17 9.63
N LEU A 206 -11.33 -15.98 9.95
CA LEU A 206 -12.39 -15.35 9.16
C LEU A 206 -11.90 -15.02 7.75
N HIS A 207 -10.76 -14.32 7.66
CA HIS A 207 -10.09 -14.02 6.41
C HIS A 207 -8.63 -13.64 6.68
N GLU A 208 -7.70 -14.18 5.89
CA GLU A 208 -6.31 -13.79 5.78
C GLU A 208 -5.99 -13.59 4.30
N GLY A 209 -5.51 -12.41 3.94
CA GLY A 209 -5.25 -12.07 2.55
C GLY A 209 -5.29 -10.57 2.30
N LEU A 210 -5.67 -10.24 1.08
CA LEU A 210 -5.83 -8.86 0.63
C LEU A 210 -7.32 -8.49 0.74
N LEU A 211 -7.59 -7.30 1.21
CA LEU A 211 -8.96 -6.85 1.40
C LEU A 211 -9.10 -5.35 1.16
N GLY A 212 -10.32 -4.90 0.98
CA GLY A 212 -10.63 -3.48 0.88
C GLY A 212 -12.13 -3.21 0.88
N VAL A 213 -12.48 -1.96 1.08
CA VAL A 213 -13.83 -1.46 0.88
C VAL A 213 -13.78 -0.44 -0.24
N PHE A 214 -14.54 -0.64 -1.29
CA PHE A 214 -14.57 0.19 -2.49
C PHE A 214 -16.01 0.60 -2.79
N ASP A 215 -16.31 1.89 -2.69
CA ASP A 215 -17.67 2.44 -2.88
C ASP A 215 -18.73 1.65 -2.07
N ASP A 216 -18.42 1.43 -0.78
CA ASP A 216 -19.21 0.69 0.23
C ASP A 216 -19.28 -0.84 0.02
N ASN A 217 -18.55 -1.40 -0.92
CA ASN A 217 -18.50 -2.85 -1.15
C ASN A 217 -17.22 -3.44 -0.56
N LEU A 218 -17.36 -4.42 0.34
CA LEU A 218 -16.25 -5.20 0.87
C LEU A 218 -15.75 -6.18 -0.20
N VAL A 219 -14.44 -6.27 -0.34
CA VAL A 219 -13.73 -7.23 -1.19
C VAL A 219 -12.70 -7.94 -0.31
N GLU A 220 -12.67 -9.25 -0.40
CA GLU A 220 -11.74 -10.14 0.30
C GLU A 220 -11.19 -11.13 -0.71
N GLU A 221 -9.85 -11.21 -0.81
CA GLU A 221 -9.13 -12.07 -1.74
C GLU A 221 -8.05 -12.83 -0.97
N ASP A 222 -8.15 -14.14 -0.93
CA ASP A 222 -7.18 -14.99 -0.26
C ASP A 222 -5.82 -14.94 -0.95
N TYR A 223 -4.75 -15.24 -0.21
CA TYR A 223 -3.39 -15.26 -0.76
C TYR A 223 -3.25 -16.20 -1.97
N ASP A 224 -3.92 -17.35 -1.96
CA ASP A 224 -3.83 -18.31 -3.05
C ASP A 224 -4.60 -17.84 -4.29
N ASP A 225 -5.77 -17.23 -4.12
CA ASP A 225 -6.56 -16.69 -5.23
C ASP A 225 -5.81 -15.59 -5.99
N ILE A 226 -5.12 -14.71 -5.25
CA ILE A 226 -4.32 -13.63 -5.85
C ILE A 226 -3.07 -14.12 -6.59
N LYS A 227 -2.51 -15.28 -6.24
CA LYS A 227 -1.45 -15.91 -7.02
C LYS A 227 -1.91 -16.27 -8.42
N ASP A 228 -3.15 -16.70 -8.53
CA ASP A 228 -3.73 -17.17 -9.78
C ASP A 228 -4.37 -16.04 -10.61
N LYS A 229 -4.98 -15.06 -9.94
CA LYS A 229 -5.75 -14.02 -10.61
C LYS A 229 -5.64 -12.66 -9.88
N LYS A 230 -5.16 -11.67 -10.62
CA LYS A 230 -5.17 -10.27 -10.18
C LYS A 230 -6.61 -9.77 -10.01
N TYR A 231 -6.87 -9.06 -8.89
CA TYR A 231 -8.07 -8.24 -8.70
C TYR A 231 -7.78 -6.78 -9.05
N SER A 232 -8.75 -6.07 -9.66
CA SER A 232 -8.62 -4.66 -10.01
C SER A 232 -9.98 -3.97 -9.99
N VAL A 233 -10.05 -2.79 -9.38
CA VAL A 233 -11.28 -1.99 -9.26
C VAL A 233 -10.98 -0.50 -9.34
N ASN A 234 -11.90 0.25 -9.94
CA ASN A 234 -11.94 1.72 -9.83
C ASN A 234 -12.97 2.12 -8.78
N ALA A 235 -12.63 3.07 -7.91
CA ALA A 235 -13.49 3.54 -6.83
C ALA A 235 -13.31 5.04 -6.61
N ASN A 236 -14.31 5.66 -5.97
CA ASN A 236 -14.31 7.09 -5.62
C ASN A 236 -14.05 7.30 -4.11
N LYS A 237 -14.21 6.26 -3.33
CA LYS A 237 -13.93 6.23 -1.89
C LYS A 237 -13.58 4.83 -1.45
N GLY A 238 -12.83 4.72 -0.36
CA GLY A 238 -12.53 3.41 0.21
C GLY A 238 -11.12 3.34 0.79
N TRP A 239 -10.73 2.12 1.05
CA TRP A 239 -9.41 1.75 1.56
C TRP A 239 -9.05 0.34 1.11
N MET A 240 -7.78 -0.01 1.13
CA MET A 240 -7.29 -1.35 0.82
C MET A 240 -6.18 -1.75 1.78
N GLY A 241 -5.96 -3.05 1.92
CA GLY A 241 -4.95 -3.54 2.84
C GLY A 241 -4.62 -5.01 2.72
N ILE A 242 -3.81 -5.46 3.66
CA ILE A 242 -3.47 -6.87 3.91
C ILE A 242 -3.82 -7.18 5.35
N THR A 243 -4.50 -8.30 5.57
CA THR A 243 -4.91 -8.75 6.90
C THR A 243 -4.39 -10.15 7.19
N ASP A 244 -4.00 -10.35 8.43
CA ASP A 244 -3.72 -11.65 9.04
C ASP A 244 -4.73 -11.92 10.15
N LYS A 245 -4.61 -13.05 10.83
CA LYS A 245 -5.51 -13.44 11.94
C LYS A 245 -5.75 -12.31 12.95
N TYR A 246 -4.70 -11.60 13.36
CA TYR A 246 -4.76 -10.59 14.42
C TYR A 246 -4.39 -9.18 13.97
N TRP A 247 -3.86 -9.01 12.75
CA TRP A 247 -3.23 -7.77 12.32
C TRP A 247 -3.82 -7.28 11.02
N ILE A 248 -3.84 -5.97 10.85
CA ILE A 248 -4.21 -5.31 9.60
C ILE A 248 -3.22 -4.19 9.27
N THR A 249 -2.85 -4.12 8.01
CA THR A 249 -2.14 -2.98 7.43
C THR A 249 -2.99 -2.43 6.29
N SER A 250 -3.36 -1.16 6.33
CA SER A 250 -4.24 -0.57 5.31
C SER A 250 -3.79 0.81 4.86
N LEU A 251 -4.14 1.13 3.63
CA LEU A 251 -3.99 2.42 2.98
C LEU A 251 -5.36 3.05 2.74
N ILE A 252 -5.46 4.34 3.03
CA ILE A 252 -6.65 5.14 2.78
C ILE A 252 -6.21 6.31 1.88
N PRO A 253 -6.59 6.32 0.60
CA PRO A 253 -6.36 7.43 -0.31
C PRO A 253 -6.99 8.74 0.18
N GLU A 254 -6.58 9.86 -0.39
CA GLU A 254 -7.19 11.16 -0.10
C GLU A 254 -8.69 11.13 -0.41
N SER A 255 -9.48 11.71 0.48
CA SER A 255 -10.94 11.76 0.32
C SER A 255 -11.35 12.55 -0.91
N ASN A 256 -12.42 12.13 -1.58
CA ASN A 256 -12.95 12.75 -2.79
C ASN A 256 -12.03 12.71 -4.02
N LYS A 257 -11.13 11.72 -4.05
CA LYS A 257 -10.28 11.41 -5.20
C LYS A 257 -10.64 10.04 -5.74
N SER A 258 -10.85 9.97 -7.06
CA SER A 258 -11.02 8.68 -7.73
C SER A 258 -9.68 7.97 -7.83
N PHE A 259 -9.69 6.67 -7.60
CA PHE A 259 -8.49 5.85 -7.67
C PHE A 259 -8.78 4.48 -8.27
N ARG A 260 -7.75 3.83 -8.81
CA ARG A 260 -7.74 2.41 -9.11
C ARG A 260 -6.99 1.68 -8.01
N SER A 261 -7.57 0.61 -7.51
CA SER A 261 -6.90 -0.32 -6.59
C SER A 261 -6.64 -1.65 -7.30
N ASP A 262 -5.46 -2.19 -7.06
CA ASP A 262 -5.05 -3.48 -7.58
C ASP A 262 -4.56 -4.38 -6.43
N PHE A 263 -5.01 -5.64 -6.42
CA PHE A 263 -4.41 -6.72 -5.64
C PHE A 263 -3.70 -7.66 -6.62
N ASP A 264 -2.40 -7.83 -6.46
CA ASP A 264 -1.62 -8.68 -7.37
C ASP A 264 -0.51 -9.46 -6.66
N TYR A 265 -0.04 -10.51 -7.32
CA TYR A 265 1.12 -11.29 -6.92
C TYR A 265 2.11 -11.43 -8.09
N LYS A 266 3.31 -10.90 -7.88
CA LYS A 266 4.46 -11.09 -8.77
C LYS A 266 5.68 -11.37 -7.91
N ASN A 267 5.80 -12.60 -7.41
CA ASN A 267 6.77 -13.02 -6.41
C ASN A 267 6.60 -12.32 -5.03
N LYS A 268 5.72 -11.34 -4.91
CA LYS A 268 5.31 -10.64 -3.70
C LYS A 268 3.84 -10.27 -3.80
N PHE A 269 3.14 -10.35 -2.68
CA PHE A 269 1.78 -9.84 -2.58
C PHE A 269 1.79 -8.32 -2.53
N LYS A 270 0.85 -7.71 -3.25
CA LYS A 270 0.73 -6.27 -3.30
C LYS A 270 -0.73 -5.83 -3.29
N ALA A 271 -1.09 -5.01 -2.30
CA ALA A 271 -2.30 -4.21 -2.29
C ALA A 271 -1.92 -2.76 -2.54
N ASN A 272 -2.47 -2.12 -3.57
CA ASN A 272 -2.09 -0.77 -3.94
C ASN A 272 -3.26 0.06 -4.43
N PHE A 273 -3.06 1.37 -4.46
CA PHE A 273 -3.88 2.29 -5.21
C PHE A 273 -3.02 3.27 -6.02
N ILE A 274 -3.61 3.82 -7.05
CA ILE A 274 -3.13 5.00 -7.78
C ILE A 274 -4.32 5.90 -8.10
N GLU A 275 -4.22 7.21 -7.84
CA GLU A 275 -5.26 8.15 -8.25
C GLU A 275 -5.39 8.16 -9.77
N THR A 276 -6.63 8.18 -10.27
CA THR A 276 -6.91 8.15 -11.71
C THR A 276 -6.91 9.54 -12.33
N ASP A 277 -7.25 10.55 -11.54
CA ASP A 277 -7.21 11.94 -11.94
C ASP A 277 -5.80 12.51 -11.72
N ALA A 278 -5.25 13.14 -12.76
CA ALA A 278 -3.96 13.77 -12.67
C ALA A 278 -3.98 14.98 -11.72
N THR A 279 -3.00 15.07 -10.85
CA THR A 279 -2.66 16.29 -10.14
C THR A 279 -1.77 17.14 -11.06
N GLU A 280 -2.37 18.14 -11.73
CA GLU A 280 -1.65 19.12 -12.53
C GLU A 280 -0.83 20.05 -11.63
N VAL A 281 0.48 20.13 -11.87
CA VAL A 281 1.41 21.05 -11.18
C VAL A 281 2.03 21.99 -12.21
N ARG A 282 1.57 23.23 -12.22
CA ARG A 282 2.03 24.25 -13.17
C ARG A 282 3.42 24.75 -12.81
N ALA A 283 3.99 25.53 -13.73
CA ALA A 283 5.24 26.25 -13.49
C ALA A 283 5.16 27.08 -12.19
N ASN A 284 6.16 26.92 -11.31
CA ASN A 284 6.25 27.60 -10.02
C ASN A 284 5.08 27.34 -9.05
N GLU A 285 4.39 26.22 -9.22
CA GLU A 285 3.27 25.79 -8.36
C GLU A 285 3.67 24.64 -7.43
N SER A 286 2.97 24.52 -6.31
CA SER A 286 3.04 23.35 -5.41
C SER A 286 1.68 22.72 -5.28
N LYS A 287 1.64 21.39 -5.18
CA LYS A 287 0.45 20.60 -4.86
C LYS A 287 0.73 19.63 -3.74
N THR A 288 -0.29 19.31 -2.99
CA THR A 288 -0.25 18.35 -1.87
C THR A 288 -1.23 17.22 -2.09
N ASN A 289 -0.92 16.09 -1.50
CA ASN A 289 -1.80 14.93 -1.39
C ASN A 289 -1.62 14.30 -0.02
N GLN A 290 -2.66 13.67 0.53
CA GLN A 290 -2.61 13.00 1.82
C GLN A 290 -2.95 11.51 1.67
N VAL A 291 -2.11 10.66 2.23
CA VAL A 291 -2.37 9.23 2.40
C VAL A 291 -2.39 8.90 3.88
N LYS A 292 -3.39 8.15 4.34
CA LYS A 292 -3.41 7.61 5.69
C LYS A 292 -3.06 6.13 5.68
N VAL A 293 -2.32 5.71 6.69
CA VAL A 293 -1.87 4.32 6.86
C VAL A 293 -2.26 3.86 8.25
N ILE A 294 -3.01 2.76 8.34
CA ILE A 294 -3.33 2.12 9.61
C ILE A 294 -2.56 0.81 9.71
N ILE A 295 -1.86 0.60 10.83
CA ILE A 295 -1.10 -0.61 11.12
C ILE A 295 -1.49 -1.04 12.52
N ALA A 296 -2.47 -1.94 12.66
CA ALA A 296 -3.16 -2.18 13.91
C ALA A 296 -3.37 -3.67 14.23
N ALA A 297 -3.61 -3.94 15.51
CA ALA A 297 -4.27 -5.15 15.95
C ALA A 297 -5.78 -5.04 15.61
N LYS A 298 -6.39 -6.17 15.25
CA LYS A 298 -7.85 -6.29 15.13
C LYS A 298 -8.43 -6.51 16.55
N GLU A 299 -9.24 -5.56 17.04
CA GLU A 299 -9.95 -5.63 18.33
C GLU A 299 -11.45 -5.83 18.11
#